data_328fac280680ad72ce022fae4cd06fb6
#
_entry.id   328fac280680ad72ce022fae4cd06fb6
#
_cell.length_a   1.000
_cell.length_b   1.000
_cell.length_c   1.000
_cell.angle_alpha   90.00
_cell.angle_beta   90.00
_cell.angle_gamma   90.00
#
_symmetry.space_group_name_H-M   'P 1'
#
loop_
_entity.id
_entity.type
_entity.pdbx_description
1 polymer ?
#
loop_
_entity_poly.entity_id
_entity_poly.type
_entity_poly.pdbx_seq_one_letter_code
_entity_poly.pdbx_strand_id
1 'polypeptide(L)'
;MLGERQLKFLRNWATDWRNCDMKAVLSQTIFAGGAHIHGAINNRLLVDLDSNGWPQTGRNKALMEFRKAFALMIAGDQHLATIIHHGVNNWNDSGYSMCVPSIANLYLRWWAPLEPGKNREPGAPEYTGEFLDGFGNKVTMLAVANPSPERNGGNKLTTRAAGFGVVKFNVKTRKITMECWPRNVDITDPATEQYPGWPRTIDQQDNYARQPVAYLPTIEVQGMKNPVVQIIDESNGEIVYTLRINGTSFKPKVFKIEEYTIKIGQQGTNRMKTLTGIEPLKAGQSEDMKNIQKITEECFLWGFYGTVNRSCRVLR
;
A
#
# COMPACT_ATOMS: atom_id res chain seq x y z
N MET A 1 7.46 -4.24 -18.68
CA MET A 1 7.43 -3.61 -17.34
C MET A 1 7.89 -2.15 -17.45
N LEU A 2 7.78 -1.37 -16.40
CA LEU A 2 8.03 0.07 -16.42
C LEU A 2 9.47 0.43 -16.81
N GLY A 3 9.62 1.40 -17.72
CA GLY A 3 10.91 1.98 -18.08
C GLY A 3 11.31 3.13 -17.14
N GLU A 4 12.53 3.66 -17.29
CA GLU A 4 13.06 4.72 -16.41
C GLU A 4 12.19 5.99 -16.38
N ARG A 5 11.57 6.37 -17.51
CA ARG A 5 10.65 7.51 -17.58
C ARG A 5 9.45 7.31 -16.63
N GLN A 6 8.88 6.11 -16.61
CA GLN A 6 7.74 5.79 -15.75
C GLN A 6 8.15 5.67 -14.28
N LEU A 7 9.32 5.08 -14.00
CA LEU A 7 9.87 5.02 -12.64
C LEU A 7 10.16 6.43 -12.10
N LYS A 8 10.71 7.32 -12.93
CA LYS A 8 10.91 8.73 -12.55
C LYS A 8 9.57 9.43 -12.26
N PHE A 9 8.55 9.19 -13.09
CA PHE A 9 7.20 9.70 -12.81
C PHE A 9 6.68 9.21 -11.47
N LEU A 10 6.81 7.91 -11.17
CA LEU A 10 6.36 7.32 -9.91
C LEU A 10 7.11 7.89 -8.70
N ARG A 11 8.44 8.10 -8.79
CA ARG A 11 9.22 8.76 -7.73
C ARG A 11 8.70 10.16 -7.43
N ASN A 12 8.47 10.96 -8.47
CA ASN A 12 7.91 12.30 -8.32
C ASN A 12 6.49 12.26 -7.74
N TRP A 13 5.64 11.38 -8.27
CA TRP A 13 4.29 11.19 -7.77
C TRP A 13 4.27 10.72 -6.32
N ALA A 14 5.13 9.80 -5.93
CA ALA A 14 5.19 9.27 -4.56
C ALA A 14 5.48 10.37 -3.53
N THR A 15 6.25 11.39 -3.92
CA THR A 15 6.69 12.48 -3.05
C THR A 15 5.80 13.72 -3.09
N ASP A 16 4.96 13.90 -4.11
CA ASP A 16 4.05 15.04 -4.24
C ASP A 16 2.71 14.75 -3.55
N TRP A 17 2.48 15.38 -2.42
CA TRP A 17 1.27 15.25 -1.60
C TRP A 17 0.45 16.55 -1.56
N ARG A 18 0.68 17.46 -2.50
CA ARG A 18 -0.14 18.67 -2.61
C ARG A 18 -1.59 18.30 -2.91
N ASN A 19 -2.52 18.88 -2.13
CA ASN A 19 -3.97 18.66 -2.28
C ASN A 19 -4.38 17.15 -2.28
N CYS A 20 -3.63 16.33 -1.57
CA CYS A 20 -3.84 14.89 -1.51
C CYS A 20 -3.76 14.40 -0.06
N ASP A 21 -4.73 13.61 0.38
CA ASP A 21 -4.79 13.00 1.70
C ASP A 21 -4.38 11.54 1.71
N MET A 22 -4.73 10.81 0.65
CA MET A 22 -4.40 9.39 0.46
C MET A 22 -4.10 9.16 -1.01
N LYS A 23 -3.36 8.10 -1.32
CA LYS A 23 -2.98 7.76 -2.68
C LYS A 23 -3.40 6.35 -3.07
N ALA A 24 -3.71 6.18 -4.35
CA ALA A 24 -3.92 4.89 -4.98
C ALA A 24 -3.14 4.81 -6.29
N VAL A 25 -2.74 3.60 -6.66
CA VAL A 25 -2.19 3.28 -7.97
C VAL A 25 -3.27 2.53 -8.75
N LEU A 26 -3.63 3.03 -9.91
CA LEU A 26 -4.47 2.31 -10.86
C LEU A 26 -3.56 1.61 -11.86
N SER A 27 -3.73 0.30 -12.00
CA SER A 27 -2.99 -0.52 -12.96
C SER A 27 -3.94 -1.30 -13.83
N GLN A 28 -3.57 -1.53 -15.08
CA GLN A 28 -4.35 -2.40 -15.96
C GLN A 28 -4.49 -3.79 -15.33
N THR A 29 -3.39 -4.40 -14.89
CA THR A 29 -3.35 -5.74 -14.32
C THR A 29 -2.54 -5.77 -13.03
N ILE A 30 -2.62 -6.88 -12.29
CA ILE A 30 -1.91 -7.06 -11.02
C ILE A 30 -0.41 -7.29 -11.20
N PHE A 31 0.35 -7.05 -10.13
CA PHE A 31 1.80 -7.26 -10.06
C PHE A 31 2.13 -8.62 -9.44
N ALA A 32 1.44 -9.66 -9.91
CA ALA A 32 1.61 -11.05 -9.48
C ALA A 32 1.07 -12.02 -10.54
N GLY A 33 1.54 -13.24 -10.55
CA GLY A 33 0.93 -14.35 -11.27
C GLY A 33 -0.25 -14.90 -10.46
N GLY A 34 -1.39 -14.21 -10.47
CA GLY A 34 -2.52 -14.47 -9.57
C GLY A 34 -3.50 -15.55 -10.03
N ALA A 35 -3.16 -16.38 -11.02
CA ALA A 35 -4.03 -17.45 -11.50
C ALA A 35 -3.24 -18.68 -11.92
N HIS A 36 -3.82 -19.87 -11.72
CA HIS A 36 -3.23 -21.15 -12.11
C HIS A 36 -4.05 -21.88 -13.20
N ILE A 37 -5.35 -21.62 -13.34
CA ILE A 37 -6.21 -22.23 -14.32
C ILE A 37 -6.78 -21.12 -15.21
N HIS A 38 -6.73 -21.32 -16.51
CA HIS A 38 -7.02 -20.32 -17.53
C HIS A 38 -8.04 -20.83 -18.56
N GLY A 39 -9.21 -20.21 -18.62
CA GLY A 39 -10.28 -20.52 -19.56
C GLY A 39 -10.99 -21.83 -19.26
N ALA A 40 -10.32 -22.96 -19.42
CA ALA A 40 -10.85 -24.30 -19.15
C ALA A 40 -10.25 -24.91 -17.88
N ILE A 41 -11.03 -25.69 -17.15
CA ILE A 41 -10.64 -26.26 -15.83
C ILE A 41 -9.39 -27.14 -15.89
N ASN A 42 -9.12 -27.75 -17.03
CA ASN A 42 -7.95 -28.59 -17.27
C ASN A 42 -6.74 -27.81 -17.83
N ASN A 43 -6.89 -26.53 -18.10
CA ASN A 43 -5.81 -25.70 -18.62
C ASN A 43 -5.06 -25.02 -17.47
N ARG A 44 -4.17 -25.77 -16.84
CA ARG A 44 -3.31 -25.27 -15.77
C ARG A 44 -2.03 -24.66 -16.32
N LEU A 45 -1.80 -23.40 -15.99
CA LEU A 45 -0.57 -22.66 -16.29
C LEU A 45 -0.01 -22.12 -14.99
N LEU A 46 1.28 -22.29 -14.76
CA LEU A 46 1.95 -21.75 -13.57
C LEU A 46 2.24 -20.26 -13.67
N VAL A 47 2.31 -19.73 -14.90
CA VAL A 47 2.65 -18.34 -15.19
C VAL A 47 1.57 -17.71 -16.06
N ASP A 48 1.24 -16.47 -15.74
CA ASP A 48 0.34 -15.61 -16.50
C ASP A 48 1.13 -14.41 -17.04
N LEU A 49 1.58 -14.52 -18.28
CA LEU A 49 2.40 -13.49 -18.94
C LEU A 49 1.65 -12.19 -19.22
N ASP A 50 0.33 -12.18 -19.11
CA ASP A 50 -0.49 -10.97 -19.23
C ASP A 50 -0.44 -10.11 -17.97
N SER A 51 0.07 -10.67 -16.86
CA SER A 51 0.20 -9.94 -15.60
C SER A 51 1.51 -9.14 -15.52
N ASN A 52 1.55 -8.13 -14.64
CA ASN A 52 2.76 -7.40 -14.26
C ASN A 52 3.61 -8.13 -13.19
N GLY A 53 3.40 -9.42 -13.00
CA GLY A 53 4.25 -10.26 -12.16
C GLY A 53 5.65 -10.47 -12.71
N TRP A 54 5.83 -10.25 -14.03
CA TRP A 54 7.10 -10.47 -14.74
C TRP A 54 7.46 -9.25 -15.61
N PRO A 55 8.76 -8.95 -15.82
CA PRO A 55 9.92 -9.54 -15.13
C PRO A 55 10.00 -9.10 -13.66
N GLN A 56 10.39 -10.04 -12.79
CA GLN A 56 10.38 -9.86 -11.34
C GLN A 56 11.16 -8.61 -10.88
N THR A 57 12.33 -8.34 -11.48
CA THR A 57 13.12 -7.15 -11.15
C THR A 57 12.39 -5.85 -11.44
N GLY A 58 11.67 -5.78 -12.56
CA GLY A 58 10.85 -4.63 -12.93
C GLY A 58 9.63 -4.46 -12.01
N ARG A 59 8.97 -5.58 -11.69
CA ARG A 59 7.88 -5.64 -10.70
C ARG A 59 8.34 -5.11 -9.35
N ASN A 60 9.46 -5.59 -8.84
CA ASN A 60 9.99 -5.20 -7.54
C ASN A 60 10.36 -3.71 -7.49
N LYS A 61 10.97 -3.16 -8.54
CA LYS A 61 11.25 -1.71 -8.64
C LYS A 61 9.97 -0.88 -8.54
N ALA A 62 8.90 -1.28 -9.23
CA ALA A 62 7.63 -0.57 -9.18
C ALA A 62 6.99 -0.63 -7.79
N LEU A 63 6.94 -1.81 -7.17
CA LEU A 63 6.38 -1.99 -5.83
C LEU A 63 7.16 -1.19 -4.76
N MET A 64 8.48 -1.08 -4.90
CA MET A 64 9.29 -0.24 -4.03
C MET A 64 8.93 1.25 -4.14
N GLU A 65 8.56 1.74 -5.32
CA GLU A 65 8.08 3.12 -5.46
C GLU A 65 6.66 3.30 -4.93
N PHE A 66 5.76 2.34 -5.15
CA PHE A 66 4.37 2.42 -4.66
C PHE A 66 4.30 2.46 -3.13
N ARG A 67 5.08 1.61 -2.44
CA ARG A 67 5.08 1.58 -0.97
C ARG A 67 5.58 2.88 -0.34
N LYS A 68 6.50 3.62 -1.01
CA LYS A 68 6.98 4.94 -0.54
C LYS A 68 5.87 5.99 -0.44
N ALA A 69 4.76 5.78 -1.16
CA ALA A 69 3.57 6.61 -1.13
C ALA A 69 2.43 6.03 -0.27
N PHE A 70 2.64 4.92 0.42
CA PHE A 70 1.59 4.20 1.16
C PHE A 70 0.32 3.99 0.32
N ALA A 71 0.49 3.65 -0.95
CA ALA A 71 -0.60 3.58 -1.92
C ALA A 71 -1.12 2.16 -2.08
N LEU A 72 -2.45 2.00 -1.93
CA LEU A 72 -3.14 0.79 -2.37
C LEU A 72 -3.09 0.70 -3.90
N MET A 73 -2.79 -0.47 -4.45
CA MET A 73 -2.95 -0.75 -5.88
C MET A 73 -4.35 -1.29 -6.16
N ILE A 74 -5.00 -0.73 -7.18
CA ILE A 74 -6.27 -1.22 -7.72
C ILE A 74 -6.01 -1.66 -9.17
N ALA A 75 -6.34 -2.91 -9.48
CA ALA A 75 -6.09 -3.51 -10.78
C ALA A 75 -7.33 -4.26 -11.30
N GLY A 76 -7.33 -4.56 -12.58
CA GLY A 76 -8.35 -5.35 -13.27
C GLY A 76 -7.73 -6.43 -14.14
N ASP A 77 -8.37 -6.72 -15.28
CA ASP A 77 -7.90 -7.58 -16.39
C ASP A 77 -7.67 -9.06 -16.03
N GLN A 78 -7.36 -9.39 -14.81
CA GLN A 78 -7.06 -10.76 -14.35
C GLN A 78 -8.28 -11.70 -14.43
N HIS A 79 -9.50 -11.17 -14.59
CA HIS A 79 -10.76 -11.95 -14.55
C HIS A 79 -10.93 -12.78 -13.26
N LEU A 80 -10.21 -12.44 -12.22
CA LEU A 80 -10.23 -13.08 -10.91
C LEU A 80 -10.02 -12.01 -9.83
N ALA A 81 -11.04 -11.80 -9.01
CA ALA A 81 -10.89 -10.85 -7.91
C ALA A 81 -9.98 -11.43 -6.83
N THR A 82 -9.03 -10.61 -6.40
CA THR A 82 -8.07 -10.99 -5.35
C THR A 82 -7.73 -9.81 -4.46
N ILE A 83 -7.37 -10.10 -3.21
CA ILE A 83 -6.61 -9.18 -2.37
C ILE A 83 -5.26 -9.84 -2.08
N ILE A 84 -4.19 -9.15 -2.47
CA ILE A 84 -2.82 -9.63 -2.31
C ILE A 84 -2.03 -8.62 -1.47
N HIS A 85 -1.33 -9.10 -0.44
CA HIS A 85 -0.27 -8.35 0.20
C HIS A 85 1.06 -8.75 -0.44
N HIS A 86 1.73 -7.80 -1.07
CA HIS A 86 2.94 -8.08 -1.84
C HIS A 86 4.20 -8.14 -0.98
N GLY A 87 5.11 -9.04 -1.34
CA GLY A 87 6.47 -9.06 -0.86
C GLY A 87 7.47 -8.71 -1.95
N VAL A 88 8.56 -8.07 -1.58
CA VAL A 88 9.73 -7.79 -2.42
C VAL A 88 10.93 -8.56 -1.90
N ASN A 89 11.52 -8.16 -0.77
CA ASN A 89 12.61 -8.87 -0.12
C ASN A 89 12.08 -9.94 0.83
N ASN A 90 11.03 -9.61 1.59
CA ASN A 90 10.34 -10.51 2.51
C ASN A 90 8.86 -10.59 2.15
N TRP A 91 8.12 -11.60 2.67
CA TRP A 91 6.67 -11.58 2.62
C TRP A 91 6.15 -10.33 3.31
N ASN A 92 5.09 -9.74 2.76
CA ASN A 92 4.36 -8.62 3.35
C ASN A 92 5.20 -7.34 3.58
N ASP A 93 6.31 -7.14 2.86
CA ASP A 93 7.15 -5.94 3.03
C ASP A 93 6.83 -4.80 2.06
N SER A 94 5.76 -4.95 1.27
CA SER A 94 5.27 -3.93 0.33
C SER A 94 3.80 -3.59 0.60
N GLY A 95 3.10 -3.05 -0.38
CA GLY A 95 1.70 -2.65 -0.27
C GLY A 95 0.72 -3.74 -0.66
N TYR A 96 -0.56 -3.44 -0.48
CA TYR A 96 -1.67 -4.27 -0.90
C TYR A 96 -2.09 -3.97 -2.33
N SER A 97 -2.67 -4.97 -2.98
CA SER A 97 -3.44 -4.79 -4.20
C SER A 97 -4.80 -5.43 -4.10
N MET A 98 -5.78 -4.79 -4.71
CA MET A 98 -7.08 -5.37 -5.01
C MET A 98 -7.22 -5.48 -6.53
N CYS A 99 -7.30 -6.71 -7.04
CA CYS A 99 -7.80 -6.96 -8.38
C CYS A 99 -9.31 -7.03 -8.31
N VAL A 100 -9.99 -6.22 -9.12
CA VAL A 100 -11.46 -6.25 -9.22
C VAL A 100 -11.92 -7.36 -10.14
N PRO A 101 -13.13 -7.94 -9.94
CA PRO A 101 -13.66 -8.96 -10.81
C PRO A 101 -14.05 -8.36 -12.17
N SER A 102 -14.07 -9.20 -13.21
CA SER A 102 -14.69 -8.84 -14.49
C SER A 102 -16.20 -8.82 -14.37
N ILE A 103 -16.86 -7.77 -14.84
CA ILE A 103 -18.31 -7.66 -14.81
C ILE A 103 -19.03 -8.72 -15.65
N ALA A 104 -18.40 -9.22 -16.70
CA ALA A 104 -18.97 -10.25 -17.59
C ALA A 104 -18.27 -11.61 -17.46
N ASN A 105 -17.04 -11.66 -17.04
CA ASN A 105 -16.17 -12.83 -16.87
C ASN A 105 -16.42 -13.99 -17.85
N LEU A 106 -16.20 -13.75 -19.12
CA LEU A 106 -16.35 -14.81 -20.15
C LEU A 106 -15.14 -15.74 -20.18
N TYR A 107 -13.95 -15.25 -19.82
CA TYR A 107 -12.71 -16.01 -19.74
C TYR A 107 -12.35 -16.26 -18.29
N LEU A 108 -12.48 -17.52 -17.86
CA LEU A 108 -12.34 -17.91 -16.46
C LEU A 108 -10.90 -18.03 -16.03
N ARG A 109 -10.63 -17.57 -14.82
CA ARG A 109 -9.38 -17.84 -14.14
C ARG A 109 -9.63 -18.32 -12.72
N TRP A 110 -8.74 -19.18 -12.19
CA TRP A 110 -8.74 -19.64 -10.80
C TRP A 110 -7.35 -19.50 -10.18
N TRP A 111 -7.34 -19.13 -8.95
CA TRP A 111 -6.23 -19.36 -8.06
C TRP A 111 -6.43 -20.71 -7.40
N ALA A 112 -5.66 -21.72 -7.80
CA ALA A 112 -5.76 -23.11 -7.36
C ALA A 112 -4.35 -23.64 -7.06
N PRO A 113 -3.73 -23.22 -5.94
CA PRO A 113 -2.43 -23.75 -5.55
C PRO A 113 -2.51 -25.28 -5.30
N LEU A 114 -1.41 -26.00 -5.51
CA LEU A 114 -1.34 -27.44 -5.26
C LEU A 114 -1.19 -27.75 -3.77
N GLU A 115 -0.57 -26.86 -3.01
CA GLU A 115 -0.35 -26.96 -1.59
C GLU A 115 -1.05 -25.82 -0.86
N PRO A 116 -1.50 -26.02 0.39
CA PRO A 116 -2.04 -24.95 1.21
C PRO A 116 -1.04 -23.81 1.42
N GLY A 117 -1.51 -22.58 1.45
CA GLY A 117 -0.66 -21.44 1.78
C GLY A 117 -0.10 -21.48 3.19
N LYS A 118 1.11 -20.95 3.37
CA LYS A 118 1.74 -20.83 4.69
C LYS A 118 1.20 -19.63 5.45
N ASN A 119 1.33 -19.63 6.76
CA ASN A 119 0.98 -18.51 7.64
C ASN A 119 -0.43 -17.93 7.39
N ARG A 120 -1.41 -18.81 7.12
CA ARG A 120 -2.82 -18.42 6.92
C ARG A 120 -3.44 -17.90 8.21
N GLU A 121 -4.41 -17.03 8.09
CA GLU A 121 -5.32 -16.71 9.19
C GLU A 121 -6.03 -17.98 9.67
N PRO A 122 -6.25 -18.14 10.98
CA PRO A 122 -6.99 -19.28 11.50
C PRO A 122 -8.36 -19.43 10.84
N GLY A 123 -8.68 -20.61 10.34
CA GLY A 123 -9.95 -20.89 9.64
C GLY A 123 -10.04 -20.39 8.19
N ALA A 124 -9.02 -19.71 7.69
CA ALA A 124 -9.01 -19.25 6.31
C ALA A 124 -8.83 -20.43 5.32
N PRO A 125 -9.39 -20.32 4.08
CA PRO A 125 -9.28 -21.32 3.05
C PRO A 125 -7.82 -21.70 2.72
N GLU A 126 -7.59 -22.94 2.31
CA GLU A 126 -6.25 -23.46 1.97
C GLU A 126 -5.56 -22.69 0.84
N TYR A 127 -6.34 -22.08 -0.05
CA TYR A 127 -5.85 -21.26 -1.14
C TYR A 127 -5.45 -19.82 -0.72
N THR A 128 -5.52 -19.50 0.58
CA THR A 128 -5.03 -18.22 1.14
C THR A 128 -3.68 -18.40 1.83
N GLY A 129 -3.03 -17.29 2.23
CA GLY A 129 -1.74 -17.31 2.90
C GLY A 129 -0.57 -17.01 1.96
N GLU A 130 0.63 -17.36 2.40
CA GLU A 130 1.89 -17.06 1.71
C GLU A 130 2.23 -18.09 0.64
N PHE A 131 2.54 -17.59 -0.57
CA PHE A 131 2.95 -18.39 -1.72
C PHE A 131 4.10 -17.72 -2.48
N LEU A 132 4.87 -18.53 -3.18
CA LEU A 132 5.59 -18.06 -4.36
C LEU A 132 4.68 -18.22 -5.57
N ASP A 133 4.40 -17.14 -6.30
CA ASP A 133 3.65 -17.25 -7.56
C ASP A 133 4.49 -17.92 -8.65
N GLY A 134 3.90 -18.15 -9.83
CA GLY A 134 4.59 -18.84 -10.92
C GLY A 134 5.86 -18.13 -11.42
N PHE A 135 6.09 -16.88 -11.06
CA PHE A 135 7.31 -16.11 -11.36
C PHE A 135 8.29 -16.09 -10.18
N GLY A 136 7.98 -16.75 -9.07
CA GLY A 136 8.77 -16.74 -7.84
C GLY A 136 8.59 -15.48 -7.00
N ASN A 137 7.54 -14.70 -7.23
CA ASN A 137 7.24 -13.54 -6.39
C ASN A 137 6.61 -13.97 -5.07
N LYS A 138 7.01 -13.32 -3.98
CA LYS A 138 6.36 -13.47 -2.67
C LYS A 138 5.00 -12.76 -2.69
N VAL A 139 3.94 -13.52 -2.47
CA VAL A 139 2.56 -13.02 -2.42
C VAL A 139 1.83 -13.65 -1.24
N THR A 140 1.09 -12.85 -0.49
CA THR A 140 0.15 -13.36 0.52
C THR A 140 -1.27 -13.13 0.00
N MET A 141 -1.92 -14.23 -0.35
CA MET A 141 -3.30 -14.22 -0.84
C MET A 141 -4.25 -14.12 0.35
N LEU A 142 -4.96 -12.99 0.47
CA LEU A 142 -5.87 -12.74 1.59
C LEU A 142 -7.32 -13.07 1.26
N ALA A 143 -7.71 -12.86 0.01
CA ALA A 143 -9.03 -13.20 -0.50
C ALA A 143 -8.97 -13.49 -1.99
N VAL A 144 -9.78 -14.46 -2.43
CA VAL A 144 -9.89 -14.85 -3.85
C VAL A 144 -11.34 -15.20 -4.15
N ALA A 145 -11.96 -14.52 -5.11
CA ALA A 145 -13.28 -14.88 -5.61
C ALA A 145 -13.17 -15.95 -6.70
N ASN A 146 -12.77 -17.15 -6.31
CA ASN A 146 -12.70 -18.27 -7.24
C ASN A 146 -14.07 -18.57 -7.82
N PRO A 147 -14.13 -18.89 -9.13
CA PRO A 147 -15.35 -19.43 -9.71
C PRO A 147 -15.81 -20.70 -9.01
N SER A 148 -17.15 -20.95 -8.94
CA SER A 148 -17.70 -22.17 -8.36
C SER A 148 -17.28 -23.42 -9.15
N PRO A 149 -16.82 -24.51 -8.48
CA PRO A 149 -16.50 -25.76 -9.13
C PRO A 149 -17.73 -26.48 -9.76
N GLU A 150 -18.94 -26.21 -9.27
CA GLU A 150 -20.20 -26.87 -9.72
C GLU A 150 -20.65 -26.52 -11.14
N ARG A 151 -19.77 -26.06 -11.95
CA ARG A 151 -19.94 -25.41 -13.21
C ARG A 151 -20.24 -26.28 -14.39
N ASN A 152 -20.28 -27.59 -14.23
CA ASN A 152 -20.46 -28.51 -15.35
C ASN A 152 -21.88 -28.47 -15.99
N GLY A 153 -22.73 -27.54 -15.57
CA GLY A 153 -24.14 -27.51 -16.05
C GLY A 153 -24.74 -26.15 -16.39
N GLY A 154 -23.99 -25.04 -16.37
CA GLY A 154 -24.66 -23.77 -16.62
C GLY A 154 -23.81 -22.59 -17.03
N ASN A 155 -24.21 -21.93 -18.10
CA ASN A 155 -23.75 -20.61 -18.54
C ASN A 155 -24.10 -19.46 -17.57
N LYS A 156 -24.21 -19.74 -16.27
CA LYS A 156 -24.59 -18.71 -15.28
C LYS A 156 -23.38 -17.84 -14.96
N LEU A 157 -23.44 -16.58 -15.29
CA LEU A 157 -22.39 -15.59 -14.97
C LEU A 157 -22.07 -15.54 -13.45
N THR A 158 -23.07 -15.82 -12.61
CA THR A 158 -22.94 -15.91 -11.16
C THR A 158 -21.93 -16.98 -10.70
N THR A 159 -21.84 -18.10 -11.43
CA THR A 159 -20.87 -19.17 -11.10
C THR A 159 -19.46 -18.87 -11.59
N ARG A 160 -19.28 -17.80 -12.36
CA ARG A 160 -18.02 -17.38 -12.97
C ARG A 160 -17.30 -16.30 -12.14
N ALA A 161 -17.77 -16.04 -10.95
CA ALA A 161 -17.28 -14.97 -10.08
C ALA A 161 -17.23 -13.59 -10.77
N ALA A 162 -18.22 -13.35 -11.67
CA ALA A 162 -18.44 -12.06 -12.27
C ALA A 162 -18.96 -11.07 -11.23
N GLY A 163 -18.52 -9.81 -11.29
CA GLY A 163 -18.90 -8.86 -10.27
C GLY A 163 -18.25 -7.49 -10.44
N PHE A 164 -18.21 -6.77 -9.34
CA PHE A 164 -17.56 -5.46 -9.26
C PHE A 164 -16.93 -5.25 -7.89
N GLY A 165 -15.91 -4.40 -7.85
CA GLY A 165 -15.26 -4.01 -6.62
C GLY A 165 -15.61 -2.59 -6.23
N VAL A 166 -15.66 -2.32 -4.91
CA VAL A 166 -15.76 -0.98 -4.36
C VAL A 166 -14.61 -0.76 -3.39
N VAL A 167 -13.86 0.33 -3.56
CA VAL A 167 -12.79 0.71 -2.64
C VAL A 167 -13.13 2.04 -1.98
N LYS A 168 -13.26 2.02 -0.66
CA LYS A 168 -13.63 3.17 0.15
C LYS A 168 -12.39 3.71 0.88
N PHE A 169 -11.99 4.93 0.56
CA PHE A 169 -10.92 5.64 1.25
C PHE A 169 -11.52 6.58 2.30
N ASN A 170 -11.34 6.24 3.56
CA ASN A 170 -11.79 7.11 4.65
C ASN A 170 -10.67 8.09 5.04
N VAL A 171 -10.78 9.32 4.55
CA VAL A 171 -9.79 10.38 4.78
C VAL A 171 -9.62 10.73 6.26
N LYS A 172 -10.68 10.61 7.08
CA LYS A 172 -10.62 10.95 8.50
C LYS A 172 -9.90 9.90 9.34
N THR A 173 -10.14 8.61 9.03
CA THR A 173 -9.56 7.50 9.80
C THR A 173 -8.33 6.89 9.15
N ARG A 174 -8.02 7.28 7.89
CA ARG A 174 -6.97 6.70 7.04
C ARG A 174 -7.16 5.21 6.76
N LYS A 175 -8.36 4.68 6.97
CA LYS A 175 -8.70 3.30 6.63
C LYS A 175 -9.12 3.18 5.17
N ILE A 176 -8.77 2.03 4.58
CA ILE A 176 -9.13 1.67 3.21
C ILE A 176 -9.91 0.36 3.29
N THR A 177 -11.18 0.38 2.87
CA THR A 177 -12.03 -0.81 2.82
C THR A 177 -12.21 -1.25 1.39
N MET A 178 -11.90 -2.52 1.13
CA MET A 178 -12.02 -3.19 -0.16
C MET A 178 -13.22 -4.13 -0.11
N GLU A 179 -14.16 -3.97 -1.03
CA GLU A 179 -15.38 -4.76 -1.15
C GLU A 179 -15.43 -5.45 -2.52
N CYS A 180 -15.95 -6.66 -2.57
CA CYS A 180 -16.13 -7.41 -3.81
C CYS A 180 -17.53 -8.04 -3.85
N TRP A 181 -18.33 -7.60 -4.81
CA TRP A 181 -19.73 -7.94 -4.91
C TRP A 181 -20.02 -8.79 -6.14
N PRO A 182 -20.87 -9.83 -6.03
CA PRO A 182 -21.39 -10.54 -7.20
C PRO A 182 -22.17 -9.61 -8.13
N ARG A 183 -22.17 -9.92 -9.43
CA ARG A 183 -22.71 -9.04 -10.48
C ARG A 183 -24.17 -8.63 -10.30
N ASN A 184 -25.03 -9.58 -9.94
CA ASN A 184 -26.48 -9.41 -9.97
C ASN A 184 -27.08 -9.31 -8.57
N VAL A 185 -26.46 -8.51 -7.70
CA VAL A 185 -26.92 -8.32 -6.33
C VAL A 185 -27.34 -6.87 -6.10
N ASP A 186 -28.29 -6.67 -5.20
CA ASP A 186 -28.63 -5.36 -4.68
C ASP A 186 -27.78 -5.10 -3.43
N ILE A 187 -26.80 -4.22 -3.56
CA ILE A 187 -25.90 -3.85 -2.44
C ILE A 187 -26.60 -2.99 -1.35
N THR A 188 -27.82 -2.54 -1.59
CA THR A 188 -28.62 -1.82 -0.60
C THR A 188 -29.43 -2.77 0.30
N ASP A 189 -29.58 -4.02 -0.12
CA ASP A 189 -30.18 -5.07 0.70
C ASP A 189 -29.15 -5.58 1.73
N PRO A 190 -29.41 -5.42 3.04
CA PRO A 190 -28.50 -5.86 4.09
C PRO A 190 -28.29 -7.39 4.15
N ALA A 191 -29.15 -8.18 3.50
CA ALA A 191 -28.98 -9.63 3.37
C ALA A 191 -28.02 -10.03 2.26
N THR A 192 -27.59 -9.07 1.43
CA THR A 192 -26.66 -9.34 0.33
C THR A 192 -25.26 -9.59 0.85
N GLU A 193 -24.67 -10.71 0.45
CA GLU A 193 -23.31 -11.09 0.81
C GLU A 193 -22.30 -10.77 -0.30
N GLN A 194 -21.11 -10.37 0.12
CA GLN A 194 -19.93 -10.24 -0.76
C GLN A 194 -19.34 -11.61 -1.07
N TYR A 195 -18.38 -11.65 -1.98
CA TYR A 195 -17.57 -12.86 -2.16
C TYR A 195 -16.81 -13.21 -0.87
N PRO A 196 -16.58 -14.51 -0.59
CA PRO A 196 -15.88 -14.95 0.60
C PRO A 196 -14.51 -14.28 0.77
N GLY A 197 -14.22 -13.80 1.98
CA GLY A 197 -12.99 -13.08 2.30
C GLY A 197 -13.10 -11.56 2.19
N TRP A 198 -14.19 -11.03 1.66
CA TRP A 198 -14.53 -9.60 1.68
C TRP A 198 -15.66 -9.29 2.67
N PRO A 199 -15.76 -8.01 3.16
CA PRO A 199 -14.82 -6.92 2.93
C PRO A 199 -13.52 -7.07 3.72
N ARG A 200 -12.44 -6.43 3.23
CA ARG A 200 -11.18 -6.26 3.96
C ARG A 200 -10.91 -4.78 4.20
N THR A 201 -10.50 -4.45 5.43
CA THR A 201 -10.11 -3.08 5.79
C THR A 201 -8.67 -3.08 6.31
N ILE A 202 -7.89 -2.16 5.78
CA ILE A 202 -6.48 -1.93 6.17
C ILE A 202 -6.29 -0.48 6.58
N ASP A 203 -5.25 -0.19 7.33
CA ASP A 203 -4.76 1.17 7.51
C ASP A 203 -3.89 1.60 6.31
N GLN A 204 -3.91 2.89 5.98
CA GLN A 204 -3.08 3.43 4.91
C GLN A 204 -1.60 3.05 5.07
N GLN A 205 -1.11 3.06 6.31
CA GLN A 205 0.29 2.77 6.62
C GLN A 205 0.68 1.30 6.39
N ASP A 206 -0.30 0.38 6.33
CA ASP A 206 -0.07 -1.03 6.02
C ASP A 206 0.43 -1.23 4.58
N ASN A 207 0.24 -0.23 3.69
CA ASN A 207 0.80 -0.26 2.33
C ASN A 207 2.33 -0.06 2.29
N TYR A 208 2.98 0.18 3.42
CA TYR A 208 4.42 0.05 3.57
C TYR A 208 4.71 -0.78 4.83
N ALA A 209 4.42 -2.07 4.76
CA ALA A 209 4.47 -2.99 5.89
C ALA A 209 5.87 -3.56 6.17
N ARG A 210 6.92 -3.06 5.50
CA ARG A 210 8.30 -3.43 5.83
C ARG A 210 8.55 -3.24 7.33
N GLN A 211 9.11 -4.26 7.97
CA GLN A 211 9.44 -4.20 9.39
C GLN A 211 10.53 -3.15 9.64
N PRO A 212 10.32 -2.23 10.58
CA PRO A 212 11.32 -1.22 10.90
C PRO A 212 12.52 -1.86 11.64
N VAL A 213 13.71 -1.35 11.37
CA VAL A 213 14.90 -1.64 12.17
C VAL A 213 14.92 -0.75 13.42
N ALA A 214 14.43 0.48 13.29
CA ALA A 214 14.31 1.44 14.38
C ALA A 214 13.21 2.48 14.08
N TYR A 215 13.00 3.37 15.04
CA TYR A 215 12.13 4.53 14.91
C TYR A 215 12.92 5.81 15.16
N LEU A 216 12.55 6.89 14.47
CA LEU A 216 13.01 8.22 14.82
C LEU A 216 12.22 8.76 16.01
N PRO A 217 12.71 9.81 16.69
CA PRO A 217 11.94 10.51 17.71
C PRO A 217 10.56 10.93 17.21
N THR A 218 9.56 10.85 18.08
CA THR A 218 8.20 11.28 17.77
C THR A 218 8.18 12.78 17.43
N ILE A 219 7.55 13.12 16.32
CA ILE A 219 7.38 14.49 15.86
C ILE A 219 6.04 15.00 16.36
N GLU A 220 6.06 16.14 17.07
CA GLU A 220 4.85 16.88 17.46
C GLU A 220 4.78 18.19 16.65
N VAL A 221 3.67 18.41 15.96
CA VAL A 221 3.44 19.60 15.12
C VAL A 221 2.38 20.49 15.76
N GLN A 222 2.75 21.72 16.07
CA GLN A 222 1.81 22.72 16.57
C GLN A 222 1.35 23.65 15.46
N GLY A 223 0.07 24.05 15.49
CA GLY A 223 -0.51 25.00 14.53
C GLY A 223 -0.83 24.44 13.13
N MET A 224 -0.62 23.13 12.90
CA MET A 224 -0.97 22.49 11.63
C MET A 224 -1.49 21.08 11.87
N LYS A 225 -2.65 20.76 11.30
CA LYS A 225 -3.19 19.40 11.26
C LYS A 225 -2.80 18.72 9.95
N ASN A 226 -2.57 17.40 10.04
CA ASN A 226 -2.29 16.54 8.88
C ASN A 226 -1.14 17.07 7.99
N PRO A 227 0.02 17.45 8.53
CA PRO A 227 1.15 17.86 7.70
C PRO A 227 1.64 16.70 6.84
N VAL A 228 2.35 17.03 5.77
CA VAL A 228 3.12 16.05 5.01
C VAL A 228 4.46 15.84 5.70
N VAL A 229 4.83 14.58 5.91
CA VAL A 229 6.13 14.16 6.43
C VAL A 229 6.88 13.42 5.33
N GLN A 230 8.14 13.80 5.08
CA GLN A 230 9.05 13.10 4.18
C GLN A 230 10.31 12.73 4.95
N ILE A 231 10.67 11.46 4.89
CA ILE A 231 11.87 10.91 5.52
C ILE A 231 12.92 10.64 4.45
N ILE A 232 14.14 11.14 4.66
CA ILE A 232 15.26 11.04 3.73
C ILE A 232 16.44 10.42 4.48
N ASP A 233 17.02 9.37 3.94
CA ASP A 233 18.26 8.73 4.40
C ASP A 233 19.45 9.62 3.98
N GLU A 234 20.18 10.20 4.94
CA GLU A 234 21.28 11.11 4.65
C GLU A 234 22.51 10.41 4.07
N SER A 235 22.67 9.11 4.30
CA SER A 235 23.80 8.35 3.79
C SER A 235 23.86 8.30 2.25
N ASN A 236 22.71 8.44 1.58
CA ASN A 236 22.59 8.30 0.13
C ASN A 236 21.59 9.29 -0.53
N GLY A 237 20.89 10.11 0.27
CA GLY A 237 19.86 11.05 -0.19
C GLY A 237 18.56 10.39 -0.66
N GLU A 238 18.36 9.09 -0.38
CA GLU A 238 17.14 8.38 -0.78
C GLU A 238 15.93 8.83 0.05
N ILE A 239 14.83 9.17 -0.64
CA ILE A 239 13.55 9.37 0.01
C ILE A 239 13.01 8.00 0.43
N VAL A 240 12.99 7.75 1.74
CA VAL A 240 12.49 6.51 2.32
C VAL A 240 10.99 6.39 2.12
N TYR A 241 10.26 7.47 2.42
CA TYR A 241 8.84 7.63 2.10
C TYR A 241 8.36 9.07 2.29
N THR A 242 7.17 9.34 1.78
CA THR A 242 6.43 10.57 2.04
C THR A 242 4.99 10.21 2.36
N LEU A 243 4.41 10.85 3.37
CA LEU A 243 3.08 10.57 3.89
C LEU A 243 2.43 11.87 4.41
N ARG A 244 1.15 12.08 4.11
CA ARG A 244 0.34 13.02 4.88
C ARG A 244 -0.17 12.31 6.12
N ILE A 245 0.33 12.70 7.29
CA ILE A 245 -0.06 12.08 8.56
C ILE A 245 -1.50 12.42 8.93
N ASN A 246 -2.04 11.67 9.88
CA ASN A 246 -3.34 11.94 10.48
C ASN A 246 -3.16 12.55 11.87
N GLY A 247 -3.58 13.79 12.04
CA GLY A 247 -3.38 14.52 13.30
C GLY A 247 -2.11 15.36 13.30
N THR A 248 -1.48 15.48 14.45
CA THR A 248 -0.32 16.36 14.71
C THR A 248 0.91 15.62 15.21
N SER A 249 0.78 14.32 15.49
CA SER A 249 1.85 13.48 16.05
C SER A 249 2.19 12.35 15.10
N PHE A 250 3.48 12.05 14.94
CA PHE A 250 3.94 10.95 14.11
C PHE A 250 5.29 10.41 14.57
N LYS A 251 5.39 9.07 14.67
CA LYS A 251 6.63 8.35 14.98
C LYS A 251 7.17 7.70 13.71
N PRO A 252 8.19 8.28 13.05
CA PRO A 252 8.71 7.73 11.80
C PRO A 252 9.41 6.39 12.01
N LYS A 253 9.05 5.39 11.20
CA LYS A 253 9.77 4.12 11.11
C LYS A 253 10.91 4.23 10.11
N VAL A 254 12.06 3.61 10.43
CA VAL A 254 13.24 3.60 9.54
C VAL A 254 13.80 2.19 9.40
N PHE A 255 14.56 1.96 8.33
CA PHE A 255 14.96 0.63 7.89
C PHE A 255 16.48 0.42 7.85
N LYS A 256 17.22 1.37 8.38
CA LYS A 256 18.66 1.34 8.63
C LYS A 256 18.99 2.15 9.89
N ILE A 257 20.15 1.95 10.44
CA ILE A 257 20.70 2.76 11.54
C ILE A 257 21.63 3.79 10.93
N GLU A 258 21.06 4.90 10.47
CA GLU A 258 21.74 6.01 9.79
C GLU A 258 21.14 7.32 10.30
N GLU A 259 21.69 8.46 9.90
CA GLU A 259 21.09 9.77 10.13
C GLU A 259 20.04 10.07 9.07
N TYR A 260 19.01 10.81 9.48
CA TYR A 260 17.87 11.14 8.62
C TYR A 260 17.56 12.62 8.60
N THR A 261 17.17 13.09 7.42
CA THR A 261 16.49 14.36 7.25
C THR A 261 14.98 14.16 7.27
N ILE A 262 14.28 14.96 8.07
CA ILE A 262 12.81 15.02 8.12
C ILE A 262 12.35 16.35 7.53
N LYS A 263 11.57 16.31 6.44
CA LYS A 263 10.84 17.48 5.95
C LYS A 263 9.39 17.37 6.36
N ILE A 264 8.85 18.43 7.00
CA ILE A 264 7.48 18.39 7.53
C ILE A 264 6.78 19.72 7.33
N GLY A 265 5.49 19.66 6.94
CA GLY A 265 4.66 20.85 6.75
C GLY A 265 3.70 20.73 5.58
N GLN A 266 3.35 21.88 4.98
CA GLN A 266 2.46 21.97 3.82
C GLN A 266 3.27 22.15 2.55
N GLN A 267 3.34 21.10 1.73
CA GLN A 267 4.08 21.16 0.46
C GLN A 267 3.56 22.24 -0.49
N GLY A 268 4.49 22.88 -1.21
CA GLY A 268 4.17 23.96 -2.15
C GLY A 268 3.93 25.32 -1.48
N THR A 269 4.21 25.43 -0.19
CA THR A 269 4.11 26.67 0.59
C THR A 269 5.40 26.95 1.36
N ASN A 270 5.51 28.13 1.95
CA ASN A 270 6.58 28.49 2.87
C ASN A 270 6.44 27.82 4.25
N ARG A 271 5.37 27.01 4.46
CA ARG A 271 5.09 26.29 5.70
C ARG A 271 5.72 24.90 5.71
N MET A 272 6.98 24.79 5.29
CA MET A 272 7.79 23.56 5.36
C MET A 272 8.98 23.79 6.28
N LYS A 273 9.25 22.81 7.15
CA LYS A 273 10.45 22.78 7.99
C LYS A 273 11.29 21.56 7.63
N THR A 274 12.61 21.71 7.72
CA THR A 274 13.58 20.63 7.53
C THR A 274 14.37 20.47 8.82
N LEU A 275 14.45 19.22 9.30
CA LEU A 275 15.28 18.79 10.42
C LEU A 275 16.32 17.82 9.84
N THR A 276 17.59 18.03 10.14
CA THR A 276 18.72 17.22 9.66
C THR A 276 19.44 16.55 10.82
N GLY A 277 20.23 15.51 10.56
CA GLY A 277 21.02 14.81 11.56
C GLY A 277 20.16 14.11 12.62
N ILE A 278 18.99 13.59 12.25
CA ILE A 278 18.09 12.90 13.17
C ILE A 278 18.50 11.45 13.27
N GLU A 279 18.99 11.05 14.44
CA GLU A 279 19.37 9.67 14.73
C GLU A 279 18.17 8.81 15.14
N PRO A 280 18.16 7.52 14.77
CA PRO A 280 17.21 6.55 15.29
C PRO A 280 17.31 6.37 16.80
N LEU A 281 16.17 6.12 17.45
CA LEU A 281 16.12 5.78 18.87
C LEU A 281 16.85 4.45 19.11
N LYS A 282 17.70 4.41 20.13
CA LYS A 282 18.37 3.16 20.55
C LYS A 282 17.35 2.18 21.13
N ALA A 283 17.58 0.90 20.94
CA ALA A 283 16.75 -0.15 21.52
C ALA A 283 16.69 0.01 23.06
N GLY A 284 15.47 0.04 23.61
CA GLY A 284 15.24 0.21 25.06
C GLY A 284 15.24 1.67 25.54
N GLN A 285 15.47 2.66 24.70
CA GLN A 285 15.19 4.05 25.08
C GLN A 285 13.67 4.24 25.19
N SER A 286 13.19 4.47 26.42
CA SER A 286 11.84 4.96 26.63
C SER A 286 11.70 6.33 25.95
N GLU A 287 10.50 6.63 25.46
CA GLU A 287 10.15 7.96 24.98
C GLU A 287 10.10 8.95 26.15
N ASP A 288 11.23 9.20 26.79
CA ASP A 288 11.34 10.36 27.65
C ASP A 288 11.06 11.59 26.80
N MET A 289 10.25 12.52 27.33
CA MET A 289 9.82 13.76 26.63
C MET A 289 10.97 14.59 26.02
N LYS A 290 12.21 14.24 26.29
CA LYS A 290 13.44 14.84 25.74
C LYS A 290 13.64 14.58 24.23
N ASN A 291 13.01 13.56 23.65
CA ASN A 291 13.17 13.16 22.25
C ASN A 291 12.04 13.65 21.35
N ILE A 292 11.11 14.47 21.85
CA ILE A 292 10.00 15.02 21.08
C ILE A 292 10.47 16.30 20.38
N GLN A 293 10.44 16.30 19.05
CA GLN A 293 10.70 17.49 18.23
C GLN A 293 9.39 18.27 18.08
N LYS A 294 9.29 19.44 18.74
CA LYS A 294 8.14 20.34 18.61
C LYS A 294 8.37 21.31 17.45
N ILE A 295 7.44 21.31 16.50
CA ILE A 295 7.42 22.26 15.39
C ILE A 295 6.24 23.19 15.59
N THR A 296 6.49 24.47 15.87
CA THR A 296 5.45 25.47 16.12
C THR A 296 5.13 26.26 14.87
N GLU A 297 3.91 26.79 14.77
CA GLU A 297 3.47 27.62 13.62
C GLU A 297 4.31 28.89 13.48
N GLU A 298 4.82 29.44 14.57
CA GLU A 298 5.70 30.61 14.55
C GLU A 298 6.96 30.41 13.71
N CYS A 299 7.42 29.19 13.56
CA CYS A 299 8.53 28.85 12.67
C CYS A 299 8.14 28.89 11.17
N PHE A 300 6.87 28.95 10.84
CA PHE A 300 6.36 28.97 9.47
C PHE A 300 6.00 30.37 8.96
N LEU A 301 5.84 31.37 9.84
CA LEU A 301 5.32 32.71 9.49
C LEU A 301 6.40 33.74 9.11
N TRP A 302 7.69 33.39 9.14
CA TRP A 302 8.76 34.36 8.89
C TRP A 302 9.20 34.43 7.43
N GLY A 303 8.41 35.11 6.63
CA GLY A 303 8.75 35.47 5.25
C GLY A 303 8.37 36.88 4.85
N PHE A 304 7.75 37.71 5.72
CA PHE A 304 7.18 38.95 5.28
C PHE A 304 7.49 40.24 6.08
N TYR A 305 8.27 40.23 7.16
CA TYR A 305 8.74 41.49 7.75
C TYR A 305 10.18 41.40 8.26
N GLY A 306 10.96 42.37 7.83
CA GLY A 306 12.40 42.51 8.02
C GLY A 306 12.91 42.36 9.44
N THR A 307 14.13 41.83 9.48
CA THR A 307 15.14 41.95 10.54
C THR A 307 14.68 42.07 12.01
N VAL A 308 14.47 40.94 12.66
CA VAL A 308 14.84 40.78 14.07
C VAL A 308 15.38 39.36 14.28
N ASN A 309 16.61 39.30 14.68
CA ASN A 309 17.35 38.08 15.05
C ASN A 309 16.67 37.37 16.25
N ARG A 310 15.90 36.28 16.00
CA ARG A 310 15.54 35.32 17.02
C ARG A 310 15.73 33.92 16.46
N SER A 311 16.79 33.29 16.89
CA SER A 311 17.09 31.88 16.65
C SER A 311 15.91 31.00 17.07
N CYS A 312 15.37 30.19 16.14
CA CYS A 312 14.52 29.05 16.51
C CYS A 312 15.32 28.13 17.41
N ARG A 313 15.00 28.10 18.70
CA ARG A 313 15.57 27.12 19.62
C ARG A 313 14.86 25.79 19.39
N VAL A 314 15.58 24.85 18.84
CA VAL A 314 15.25 23.42 18.95
C VAL A 314 15.49 23.07 20.41
N LEU A 315 14.44 22.80 21.15
CA LEU A 315 14.58 22.23 22.50
C LEU A 315 14.95 20.75 22.30
N ARG A 316 16.18 20.42 22.61
CA ARG A 316 16.68 19.04 22.68
C ARG A 316 16.20 18.37 23.98
#